data_38a79b25f6297013c3c9af83b850df1b
#
_entry.id   38a79b25f6297013c3c9af83b850df1b
#
_cell.length_a   1.000
_cell.length_b   1.000
_cell.length_c   1.000
_cell.angle_alpha   90.00
_cell.angle_beta   90.00
_cell.angle_gamma   90.00
#
_symmetry.space_group_name_H-M   'P 1'
#
loop_
_entity.id
_entity.type
_entity.pdbx_description
1 polymer ?
#
loop_
_entity_poly.entity_id
_entity_poly.type
_entity_poly.pdbx_seq_one_letter_code
_entity_poly.pdbx_strand_id
1 'polypeptide(L)'
;MKYMITGGSKGLGLALVTHFGGNSYCRGNGFDITKDVDRLAEASLNYDVFINNAFDGPFQEPWANFAQTNLLYAVGDTWRKNNKTGFIINIGSVGSESVVAPEPAFETYRVSKSALKAHSRQWTRAFKENKVLFRTSLLTVDRLDTELTRSRSSWTGNGIDTADICCYIETIVNSQSNTCIEEITAWVNFDHK
;
A
#
# COMPACT_ATOMS: atom_id res chain seq x y z
N MET A 1 15.83 9.03 -5.54
CA MET A 1 14.42 8.86 -5.93
C MET A 1 13.54 9.78 -5.11
N LYS A 2 12.46 10.31 -5.69
CA LYS A 2 11.45 11.11 -4.97
C LYS A 2 10.27 10.22 -4.62
N TYR A 3 9.85 10.23 -3.36
CA TYR A 3 8.78 9.38 -2.85
C TYR A 3 7.53 10.18 -2.53
N MET A 4 6.38 9.72 -3.02
CA MET A 4 5.05 10.15 -2.62
C MET A 4 4.42 9.05 -1.75
N ILE A 5 3.99 9.40 -0.54
CA ILE A 5 3.47 8.43 0.43
C ILE A 5 2.11 8.89 0.91
N THR A 6 1.07 8.09 0.68
CA THR A 6 -0.26 8.39 1.23
C THR A 6 -0.36 7.91 2.68
N GLY A 7 -1.02 8.72 3.54
CA GLY A 7 -1.23 8.37 4.95
C GLY A 7 0.03 8.48 5.83
N GLY A 8 0.94 9.42 5.52
CA GLY A 8 2.23 9.57 6.20
C GLY A 8 2.19 10.24 7.57
N SER A 9 1.02 10.45 8.20
CA SER A 9 0.92 11.18 9.47
C SER A 9 1.18 10.35 10.73
N LYS A 10 1.09 9.03 10.64
CA LYS A 10 1.27 8.11 11.79
C LYS A 10 1.59 6.68 11.33
N GLY A 11 1.96 5.83 12.29
CA GLY A 11 2.18 4.40 12.07
C GLY A 11 3.19 4.12 10.95
N LEU A 12 2.91 3.12 10.12
CA LEU A 12 3.77 2.75 9.00
C LEU A 12 4.04 3.93 8.05
N GLY A 13 3.01 4.72 7.72
CA GLY A 13 3.17 5.85 6.81
C GLY A 13 4.18 6.88 7.31
N LEU A 14 4.18 7.19 8.61
CA LEU A 14 5.17 8.08 9.22
C LEU A 14 6.58 7.48 9.18
N ALA A 15 6.72 6.18 9.47
CA ALA A 15 8.00 5.49 9.36
C ALA A 15 8.56 5.55 7.93
N LEU A 16 7.71 5.33 6.91
CA LEU A 16 8.09 5.42 5.49
C LEU A 16 8.52 6.85 5.11
N VAL A 17 7.77 7.87 5.54
CA VAL A 17 8.14 9.28 5.29
C VAL A 17 9.49 9.62 5.92
N THR A 18 9.71 9.18 7.16
CA THR A 18 10.97 9.42 7.89
C THR A 18 12.15 8.71 7.22
N HIS A 19 11.96 7.46 6.83
CA HIS A 19 13.03 6.63 6.27
C HIS A 19 13.44 7.08 4.86
N PHE A 20 12.47 7.36 3.98
CA PHE A 20 12.75 7.71 2.58
C PHE A 20 12.90 9.22 2.33
N GLY A 21 12.65 10.07 3.32
CA GLY A 21 12.59 11.53 3.11
C GLY A 21 11.47 11.93 2.14
N GLY A 22 10.38 11.14 2.12
CA GLY A 22 9.30 11.29 1.16
C GLY A 22 8.28 12.36 1.55
N ASN A 23 7.48 12.79 0.55
CA ASN A 23 6.38 13.71 0.78
C ASN A 23 5.12 12.95 1.23
N SER A 24 4.58 13.36 2.38
CA SER A 24 3.33 12.83 2.93
C SER A 24 2.11 13.47 2.27
N TYR A 25 1.13 12.64 1.89
CA TYR A 25 -0.19 13.06 1.44
C TYR A 25 -1.26 12.44 2.35
N CYS A 26 -1.84 13.25 3.22
CA CYS A 26 -2.79 12.82 4.24
C CYS A 26 -3.80 13.92 4.56
N ARG A 27 -4.84 13.59 5.32
CA ARG A 27 -5.87 14.57 5.72
C ARG A 27 -5.31 15.77 6.49
N GLY A 28 -4.25 15.57 7.26
CA GLY A 28 -3.58 16.65 8.00
C GLY A 28 -2.95 17.72 7.13
N ASN A 29 -2.65 17.43 5.88
CA ASN A 29 -2.13 18.38 4.88
C ASN A 29 -3.07 18.57 3.67
N GLY A 30 -4.37 18.32 3.86
CA GLY A 30 -5.41 18.65 2.91
C GLY A 30 -5.64 17.61 1.78
N PHE A 31 -5.25 16.34 2.00
CA PHE A 31 -5.49 15.27 1.03
C PHE A 31 -6.25 14.11 1.67
N ASP A 32 -7.37 13.74 1.07
CA ASP A 32 -8.20 12.61 1.46
C ASP A 32 -8.29 11.60 0.30
N ILE A 33 -7.83 10.37 0.50
CA ILE A 33 -7.85 9.33 -0.54
C ILE A 33 -9.26 8.93 -1.00
N THR A 34 -10.30 9.31 -0.27
CA THR A 34 -11.69 9.07 -0.65
C THR A 34 -12.28 10.15 -1.54
N LYS A 35 -11.66 11.34 -1.60
CA LYS A 35 -12.18 12.54 -2.26
C LYS A 35 -11.24 13.11 -3.31
N ASP A 36 -9.92 13.04 -3.06
CA ASP A 36 -8.90 13.70 -3.87
C ASP A 36 -8.19 12.74 -4.83
N VAL A 37 -8.87 11.68 -5.29
CA VAL A 37 -8.26 10.59 -6.09
C VAL A 37 -7.54 11.14 -7.33
N ASP A 38 -8.21 11.97 -8.13
CA ASP A 38 -7.62 12.51 -9.37
C ASP A 38 -6.48 13.48 -9.07
N ARG A 39 -6.63 14.32 -8.05
CA ARG A 39 -5.60 15.26 -7.62
C ARG A 39 -4.34 14.54 -7.11
N LEU A 40 -4.51 13.42 -6.42
CA LEU A 40 -3.41 12.58 -5.95
C LEU A 40 -2.73 11.85 -7.13
N ALA A 41 -3.52 11.37 -8.09
CA ALA A 41 -3.01 10.73 -9.28
C ALA A 41 -2.15 11.71 -10.14
N GLU A 42 -2.62 12.93 -10.36
CA GLU A 42 -1.84 13.97 -11.05
C GLU A 42 -0.57 14.36 -10.27
N ALA A 43 -0.68 14.56 -8.95
CA ALA A 43 0.48 14.86 -8.12
C ALA A 43 1.57 13.79 -8.20
N SER A 44 1.18 12.52 -8.34
CA SER A 44 2.09 11.37 -8.38
C SER A 44 3.06 11.40 -9.57
N LEU A 45 2.73 12.13 -10.64
CA LEU A 45 3.61 12.30 -11.80
C LEU A 45 4.96 12.95 -11.48
N ASN A 46 5.04 13.70 -10.39
CA ASN A 46 6.27 14.38 -9.94
C ASN A 46 7.22 13.49 -9.12
N TYR A 47 6.89 12.20 -8.94
CA TYR A 47 7.60 11.27 -8.07
C TYR A 47 8.07 10.04 -8.84
N ASP A 48 9.16 9.43 -8.36
CA ASP A 48 9.71 8.19 -8.93
C ASP A 48 9.05 6.97 -8.31
N VAL A 49 8.59 7.11 -7.05
CA VAL A 49 7.96 6.05 -6.26
C VAL A 49 6.68 6.58 -5.65
N PHE A 50 5.57 5.91 -5.91
CA PHE A 50 4.28 6.14 -5.27
C PHE A 50 3.98 4.99 -4.30
N ILE A 51 3.85 5.29 -3.00
CA ILE A 51 3.49 4.31 -1.96
C ILE A 51 2.03 4.53 -1.55
N ASN A 52 1.18 3.61 -1.96
CA ASN A 52 -0.24 3.56 -1.68
C ASN A 52 -0.46 2.89 -0.31
N ASN A 53 -0.24 3.67 0.77
CA ASN A 53 -0.29 3.18 2.14
C ASN A 53 -1.57 3.59 2.88
N ALA A 54 -2.13 4.78 2.60
CA ALA A 54 -3.28 5.27 3.34
C ALA A 54 -4.45 4.29 3.31
N PHE A 55 -5.00 4.03 4.47
CA PHE A 55 -6.22 3.29 4.64
C PHE A 55 -7.19 4.14 5.46
N ASP A 56 -8.42 4.29 4.98
CA ASP A 56 -9.45 5.00 5.73
C ASP A 56 -10.17 4.00 6.65
N GLY A 57 -9.87 4.08 7.92
CA GLY A 57 -10.57 3.37 8.99
C GLY A 57 -11.32 4.36 9.88
N PRO A 58 -12.39 4.02 10.50
CA PRO A 58 -12.81 2.73 11.01
C PRO A 58 -13.57 1.92 9.96
N PHE A 59 -13.56 0.62 10.10
CA PHE A 59 -14.16 -0.39 9.21
C PHE A 59 -15.68 -0.24 8.99
N GLN A 60 -16.28 0.87 9.43
CA GLN A 60 -17.72 1.10 9.44
C GLN A 60 -18.29 1.61 8.12
N GLU A 61 -17.45 2.24 7.27
CA GLU A 61 -17.89 2.75 5.98
C GLU A 61 -17.40 1.80 4.86
N PRO A 62 -18.25 0.89 4.38
CA PRO A 62 -17.83 -0.17 3.46
C PRO A 62 -17.12 0.35 2.20
N TRP A 63 -17.60 1.46 1.64
CA TRP A 63 -17.05 2.01 0.40
C TRP A 63 -15.72 2.74 0.60
N ALA A 64 -15.46 3.30 1.80
CA ALA A 64 -14.18 3.91 2.13
C ALA A 64 -13.03 2.90 2.11
N ASN A 65 -13.32 1.62 2.38
CA ASN A 65 -12.34 0.55 2.30
C ASN A 65 -11.77 0.36 0.89
N PHE A 66 -12.49 0.73 -0.16
CA PHE A 66 -12.03 0.62 -1.55
C PHE A 66 -11.23 1.84 -2.03
N ALA A 67 -11.10 2.89 -1.23
CA ALA A 67 -10.39 4.12 -1.62
C ALA A 67 -8.96 3.84 -2.09
N GLN A 68 -8.25 2.91 -1.45
CA GLN A 68 -6.90 2.51 -1.83
C GLN A 68 -6.85 1.83 -3.21
N THR A 69 -7.84 0.99 -3.53
CA THR A 69 -7.96 0.34 -4.84
C THR A 69 -8.32 1.34 -5.93
N ASN A 70 -9.22 2.28 -5.64
CA ASN A 70 -9.61 3.34 -6.56
C ASN A 70 -8.42 4.26 -6.86
N LEU A 71 -7.62 4.60 -5.84
CA LEU A 71 -6.43 5.41 -6.01
C LEU A 71 -5.37 4.67 -6.84
N LEU A 72 -5.17 3.37 -6.64
CA LEU A 72 -4.28 2.56 -7.50
C LEU A 72 -4.72 2.62 -8.95
N TYR A 73 -6.03 2.49 -9.22
CA TYR A 73 -6.55 2.60 -10.58
C TYR A 73 -6.23 3.96 -11.21
N ALA A 74 -6.54 5.04 -10.52
CA ALA A 74 -6.34 6.40 -11.02
C ALA A 74 -4.85 6.72 -11.26
N VAL A 75 -3.96 6.37 -10.31
CA VAL A 75 -2.52 6.55 -10.45
C VAL A 75 -1.97 5.72 -11.61
N GLY A 76 -2.34 4.45 -11.71
CA GLY A 76 -1.88 3.56 -12.78
C GLY A 76 -2.34 4.04 -14.17
N ASP A 77 -3.59 4.48 -14.31
CA ASP A 77 -4.11 5.02 -15.56
C ASP A 77 -3.44 6.36 -15.93
N THR A 78 -3.24 7.24 -14.96
CA THR A 78 -2.51 8.51 -15.15
C THR A 78 -1.06 8.26 -15.58
N TRP A 79 -0.35 7.35 -14.92
CA TRP A 79 1.02 6.98 -15.29
C TRP A 79 1.09 6.34 -16.68
N ARG A 80 0.14 5.47 -17.01
CA ARG A 80 0.04 4.85 -18.33
C ARG A 80 -0.15 5.90 -19.43
N LYS A 81 -1.10 6.83 -19.26
CA LYS A 81 -1.38 7.90 -20.22
C LYS A 81 -0.19 8.83 -20.44
N ASN A 82 0.65 9.03 -19.43
CA ASN A 82 1.82 9.91 -19.47
C ASN A 82 3.14 9.17 -19.75
N ASN A 83 3.10 7.88 -20.10
CA ASN A 83 4.29 7.04 -20.30
C ASN A 83 5.29 7.14 -19.14
N LYS A 84 4.78 7.26 -17.93
CA LYS A 84 5.58 7.42 -16.70
C LYS A 84 6.33 6.14 -16.38
N THR A 85 7.60 6.28 -16.01
CA THR A 85 8.43 5.21 -15.43
C THR A 85 8.46 5.34 -13.91
N GLY A 86 8.80 4.26 -13.20
CA GLY A 86 8.94 4.28 -11.73
C GLY A 86 8.27 3.10 -11.06
N PHE A 87 7.90 3.28 -9.80
CA PHE A 87 7.32 2.23 -8.96
C PHE A 87 6.01 2.66 -8.30
N ILE A 88 5.01 1.81 -8.38
CA ILE A 88 3.79 1.90 -7.57
C ILE A 88 3.85 0.74 -6.56
N ILE A 89 3.91 1.07 -5.27
CA ILE A 89 3.97 0.09 -4.18
C ILE A 89 2.69 0.17 -3.37
N ASN A 90 1.97 -0.94 -3.30
CA ASN A 90 0.72 -1.04 -2.57
C ASN A 90 0.92 -1.77 -1.25
N ILE A 91 0.44 -1.20 -0.15
CA ILE A 91 0.43 -1.86 1.15
C ILE A 91 -0.86 -2.67 1.27
N GLY A 92 -0.70 -3.98 1.08
CA GLY A 92 -1.74 -4.99 1.21
C GLY A 92 -1.93 -5.49 2.64
N SER A 93 -2.60 -6.64 2.76
CA SER A 93 -2.80 -7.31 4.04
C SER A 93 -2.98 -8.80 3.82
N VAL A 94 -2.44 -9.63 4.72
CA VAL A 94 -2.72 -11.08 4.76
C VAL A 94 -4.21 -11.38 4.93
N GLY A 95 -4.99 -10.43 5.45
CA GLY A 95 -6.45 -10.50 5.46
C GLY A 95 -7.09 -10.70 4.08
N SER A 96 -6.38 -10.36 2.99
CA SER A 96 -6.83 -10.63 1.62
C SER A 96 -6.84 -12.13 1.27
N GLU A 97 -6.13 -12.95 2.03
CA GLU A 97 -5.95 -14.38 1.79
C GLU A 97 -6.73 -15.24 2.78
N SER A 98 -7.31 -14.62 3.80
CA SER A 98 -7.98 -15.34 4.89
C SER A 98 -9.31 -15.92 4.43
N VAL A 99 -9.41 -17.24 4.49
CA VAL A 99 -10.65 -18.04 4.29
C VAL A 99 -11.41 -18.23 5.61
N VAL A 100 -11.11 -17.44 6.65
CA VAL A 100 -11.77 -17.52 7.95
C VAL A 100 -13.21 -17.04 7.82
N ALA A 101 -14.11 -17.68 8.59
CA ALA A 101 -15.52 -17.29 8.64
C ALA A 101 -15.71 -15.78 8.78
N PRO A 102 -16.66 -15.18 8.08
CA PRO A 102 -16.81 -13.74 8.02
C PRO A 102 -17.12 -13.17 9.40
N GLU A 103 -16.22 -12.32 9.90
CA GLU A 103 -16.57 -11.38 10.95
C GLU A 103 -17.11 -10.13 10.24
N PRO A 104 -18.37 -9.73 10.42
CA PRO A 104 -19.00 -8.67 9.66
C PRO A 104 -18.20 -7.36 9.64
N ALA A 105 -17.53 -7.04 10.75
CA ALA A 105 -16.71 -5.82 10.85
C ALA A 105 -15.46 -5.82 9.94
N PHE A 106 -14.98 -6.98 9.51
CA PHE A 106 -13.76 -7.12 8.71
C PHE A 106 -14.01 -7.61 7.27
N GLU A 107 -15.25 -7.99 6.94
CA GLU A 107 -15.56 -8.56 5.64
C GLU A 107 -15.22 -7.59 4.51
N THR A 108 -15.74 -6.37 4.56
CA THR A 108 -15.48 -5.36 3.54
C THR A 108 -14.00 -4.99 3.44
N TYR A 109 -13.29 -4.95 4.57
CA TYR A 109 -11.84 -4.74 4.59
C TYR A 109 -11.11 -5.84 3.82
N ARG A 110 -11.43 -7.11 4.08
CA ARG A 110 -10.82 -8.26 3.40
C ARG A 110 -11.08 -8.22 1.90
N VAL A 111 -12.33 -7.97 1.50
CA VAL A 111 -12.71 -7.83 0.10
C VAL A 111 -11.96 -6.69 -0.57
N SER A 112 -11.83 -5.54 0.08
CA SER A 112 -11.10 -4.40 -0.46
C SER A 112 -9.60 -4.70 -0.65
N LYS A 113 -8.98 -5.43 0.28
CA LYS A 113 -7.57 -5.83 0.17
C LYS A 113 -7.37 -6.92 -0.90
N SER A 114 -8.34 -7.82 -1.09
CA SER A 114 -8.33 -8.77 -2.21
C SER A 114 -8.48 -8.06 -3.56
N ALA A 115 -9.33 -7.04 -3.65
CA ALA A 115 -9.46 -6.20 -4.83
C ALA A 115 -8.17 -5.44 -5.15
N LEU A 116 -7.52 -4.86 -4.13
CA LEU A 116 -6.22 -4.20 -4.27
C LEU A 116 -5.15 -5.16 -4.79
N LYS A 117 -5.09 -6.38 -4.24
CA LYS A 117 -4.17 -7.44 -4.69
C LYS A 117 -4.42 -7.81 -6.15
N ALA A 118 -5.65 -8.09 -6.52
CA ALA A 118 -6.02 -8.43 -7.90
C ALA A 118 -5.64 -7.32 -8.88
N HIS A 119 -5.91 -6.06 -8.53
CA HIS A 119 -5.62 -4.90 -9.37
C HIS A 119 -4.11 -4.63 -9.47
N SER A 120 -3.35 -4.79 -8.38
CA SER A 120 -1.89 -4.70 -8.39
C SER A 120 -1.27 -5.70 -9.38
N ARG A 121 -1.75 -6.95 -9.38
CA ARG A 121 -1.31 -8.00 -10.30
C ARG A 121 -1.65 -7.70 -11.76
N GLN A 122 -2.76 -7.02 -12.04
CA GLN A 122 -3.10 -6.59 -13.41
C GLN A 122 -2.07 -5.59 -13.95
N TRP A 123 -1.65 -4.61 -13.15
CA TRP A 123 -0.61 -3.66 -13.56
C TRP A 123 0.76 -4.33 -13.71
N THR A 124 1.13 -5.27 -12.82
CA THR A 124 2.35 -6.07 -12.96
C THR A 124 2.33 -6.85 -14.28
N ARG A 125 1.19 -7.45 -14.65
CA ARG A 125 1.03 -8.13 -15.92
C ARG A 125 1.15 -7.17 -17.10
N ALA A 126 0.55 -5.99 -17.02
CA ALA A 126 0.68 -4.96 -18.05
C ALA A 126 2.14 -4.54 -18.28
N PHE A 127 2.96 -4.46 -17.20
CA PHE A 127 4.40 -4.24 -17.32
C PHE A 127 5.11 -5.42 -18.03
N LYS A 128 4.81 -6.65 -17.65
CA LYS A 128 5.37 -7.87 -18.30
C LYS A 128 5.04 -7.94 -19.80
N GLU A 129 3.90 -7.40 -20.20
CA GLU A 129 3.43 -7.35 -21.59
C GLU A 129 3.88 -6.06 -22.33
N ASN A 130 4.76 -5.25 -21.74
CA ASN A 130 5.24 -3.95 -22.26
C ASN A 130 4.13 -2.94 -22.58
N LYS A 131 3.00 -3.01 -21.89
CA LYS A 131 1.86 -2.08 -22.06
C LYS A 131 1.99 -0.83 -21.18
N VAL A 132 2.87 -0.89 -20.17
CA VAL A 132 3.20 0.22 -19.28
C VAL A 132 4.69 0.21 -18.96
N LEU A 133 5.24 1.37 -18.58
CA LEU A 133 6.66 1.55 -18.29
C LEU A 133 6.98 1.58 -16.79
N PHE A 134 5.97 1.54 -15.93
CA PHE A 134 6.12 1.51 -14.47
C PHE A 134 5.93 0.08 -13.94
N ARG A 135 6.55 -0.18 -12.80
CA ARG A 135 6.45 -1.45 -12.08
C ARG A 135 5.49 -1.32 -10.92
N THR A 136 4.68 -2.35 -10.70
CA THR A 136 3.74 -2.37 -9.57
C THR A 136 4.08 -3.55 -8.68
N SER A 137 4.18 -3.29 -7.38
CA SER A 137 4.44 -4.31 -6.36
C SER A 137 3.40 -4.24 -5.25
N LEU A 138 3.05 -5.40 -4.71
CA LEU A 138 2.22 -5.54 -3.53
C LEU A 138 3.08 -6.00 -2.36
N LEU A 139 3.04 -5.27 -1.26
CA LEU A 139 3.60 -5.69 0.01
C LEU A 139 2.46 -6.13 0.93
N THR A 140 2.23 -7.44 0.98
CA THR A 140 1.20 -8.08 1.79
C THR A 140 1.74 -8.26 3.20
N VAL A 141 1.18 -7.52 4.16
CA VAL A 141 1.66 -7.52 5.55
C VAL A 141 0.63 -8.12 6.49
N ASP A 142 1.12 -8.86 7.48
CA ASP A 142 0.36 -9.30 8.63
C ASP A 142 0.25 -8.14 9.64
N ARG A 143 0.28 -8.42 10.90
CA ARG A 143 0.17 -7.43 11.97
C ARG A 143 1.44 -6.59 12.06
N LEU A 144 1.32 -5.29 11.85
CA LEU A 144 2.42 -4.33 12.03
C LEU A 144 2.55 -3.93 13.50
N ASP A 145 3.77 -3.75 13.98
CA ASP A 145 4.03 -3.16 15.28
C ASP A 145 3.91 -1.64 15.22
N THR A 146 2.69 -1.14 15.40
CA THR A 146 2.34 0.29 15.40
C THR A 146 1.46 0.63 16.61
N GLU A 147 1.42 1.91 16.97
CA GLU A 147 0.55 2.39 18.04
C GLU A 147 -0.93 1.94 17.84
N LEU A 148 -1.42 2.06 16.61
CA LEU A 148 -2.79 1.63 16.27
C LEU A 148 -3.01 0.13 16.53
N THR A 149 -2.01 -0.70 16.25
CA THR A 149 -2.14 -2.15 16.43
C THR A 149 -2.00 -2.52 17.91
N ARG A 150 -1.06 -1.89 18.61
CA ARG A 150 -0.85 -2.08 20.06
C ARG A 150 -2.07 -1.69 20.91
N SER A 151 -2.88 -0.73 20.45
CA SER A 151 -4.10 -0.29 21.13
C SER A 151 -5.28 -1.25 21.00
N ARG A 152 -5.18 -2.29 20.17
CA ARG A 152 -6.26 -3.28 19.97
C ARG A 152 -6.25 -4.36 21.06
N SER A 153 -7.43 -4.80 21.48
CA SER A 153 -7.58 -5.89 22.43
C SER A 153 -6.99 -7.24 21.94
N SER A 154 -6.87 -7.40 20.62
CA SER A 154 -6.26 -8.58 20.00
C SER A 154 -4.71 -8.52 19.91
N TRP A 155 -4.08 -7.48 20.48
CA TRP A 155 -2.62 -7.36 20.46
C TRP A 155 -1.97 -8.41 21.39
N THR A 156 -1.06 -9.20 20.84
CA THR A 156 -0.36 -10.30 21.56
C THR A 156 1.10 -9.98 21.89
N GLY A 157 1.53 -8.73 21.65
CA GLY A 157 2.93 -8.32 21.88
C GLY A 157 3.86 -8.51 20.67
N ASN A 158 3.40 -9.20 19.62
CA ASN A 158 4.22 -9.46 18.41
C ASN A 158 3.65 -8.77 17.18
N GLY A 159 4.50 -8.12 16.42
CA GLY A 159 4.18 -7.49 15.14
C GLY A 159 5.44 -7.32 14.29
N ILE A 160 5.25 -7.10 13.00
CA ILE A 160 6.34 -6.79 12.07
C ILE A 160 6.80 -5.36 12.34
N ASP A 161 8.11 -5.17 12.52
CA ASP A 161 8.68 -3.82 12.67
C ASP A 161 8.48 -3.03 11.38
N THR A 162 8.18 -1.75 11.51
CA THR A 162 8.07 -0.84 10.37
C THR A 162 9.40 -0.68 9.62
N ALA A 163 10.54 -0.87 10.28
CA ALA A 163 11.86 -0.87 9.66
C ALA A 163 12.03 -2.03 8.66
N ASP A 164 11.50 -3.23 8.98
CA ASP A 164 11.53 -4.36 8.04
C ASP A 164 10.74 -4.05 6.78
N ILE A 165 9.61 -3.35 6.92
CA ILE A 165 8.82 -2.89 5.77
C ILE A 165 9.60 -1.92 4.89
N CYS A 166 10.37 -1.01 5.49
CA CYS A 166 11.25 -0.11 4.75
C CYS A 166 12.30 -0.89 3.95
N CYS A 167 12.94 -1.91 4.55
CA CYS A 167 13.91 -2.78 3.86
C CYS A 167 13.29 -3.54 2.68
N TYR A 168 12.05 -4.03 2.82
CA TYR A 168 11.35 -4.69 1.70
C TYR A 168 11.08 -3.72 0.56
N ILE A 169 10.69 -2.48 0.86
CA ILE A 169 10.48 -1.44 -0.16
C ILE A 169 11.81 -1.09 -0.85
N GLU A 170 12.91 -0.96 -0.11
CA GLU A 170 14.24 -0.78 -0.70
C GLU A 170 14.61 -1.91 -1.67
N THR A 171 14.33 -3.15 -1.28
CA THR A 171 14.55 -4.31 -2.16
C THR A 171 13.76 -4.19 -3.47
N ILE A 172 12.51 -3.74 -3.41
CA ILE A 172 11.67 -3.52 -4.59
C ILE A 172 12.26 -2.45 -5.50
N VAL A 173 12.57 -1.27 -4.95
CA VAL A 173 13.00 -0.12 -5.76
C VAL A 173 14.43 -0.24 -6.30
N ASN A 174 15.27 -1.04 -5.65
CA ASN A 174 16.64 -1.34 -6.08
C ASN A 174 16.71 -2.56 -7.02
N SER A 175 15.59 -3.19 -7.36
CA SER A 175 15.56 -4.30 -8.32
C SER A 175 16.01 -3.84 -9.71
N GLN A 176 16.60 -4.76 -10.49
CA GLN A 176 17.07 -4.45 -11.85
C GLN A 176 15.93 -3.93 -12.73
N SER A 177 16.25 -3.09 -13.72
CA SER A 177 15.26 -2.40 -14.55
C SER A 177 14.31 -3.32 -15.33
N ASN A 178 14.75 -4.53 -15.66
CA ASN A 178 13.95 -5.56 -16.33
C ASN A 178 13.23 -6.52 -15.36
N THR A 179 13.38 -6.31 -14.05
CA THR A 179 12.79 -7.15 -13.01
C THR A 179 11.63 -6.41 -12.34
N CYS A 180 10.53 -7.09 -12.13
CA CYS A 180 9.42 -6.63 -11.31
C CYS A 180 9.18 -7.64 -10.19
N ILE A 181 9.34 -7.21 -8.94
CA ILE A 181 8.93 -7.99 -7.78
C ILE A 181 7.42 -7.79 -7.63
N GLU A 182 6.66 -8.82 -7.98
CA GLU A 182 5.19 -8.74 -7.98
C GLU A 182 4.62 -8.62 -6.57
N GLU A 183 5.11 -9.44 -5.66
CA GLU A 183 4.62 -9.48 -4.28
C GLU A 183 5.71 -9.89 -3.29
N ILE A 184 5.70 -9.26 -2.12
CA ILE A 184 6.40 -9.71 -0.92
C ILE A 184 5.34 -9.90 0.16
N THR A 185 5.31 -11.09 0.79
CA THR A 185 4.41 -11.38 1.91
C THR A 185 5.22 -11.54 3.20
N ALA A 186 4.87 -10.75 4.22
CA ALA A 186 5.50 -10.78 5.52
C ALA A 186 4.50 -11.25 6.58
N TRP A 187 4.87 -12.28 7.33
CA TRP A 187 4.07 -12.90 8.38
C TRP A 187 4.71 -12.70 9.76
N VAL A 188 3.87 -12.60 10.79
CA VAL A 188 4.33 -12.68 12.19
C VAL A 188 4.44 -14.14 12.59
N ASN A 189 5.59 -14.52 13.15
CA ASN A 189 5.73 -15.83 13.79
C ASN A 189 5.25 -15.74 15.26
N PHE A 190 4.19 -16.48 15.58
CA PHE A 190 3.61 -16.51 16.94
C PHE A 190 4.27 -17.50 17.88
N ASP A 191 5.15 -18.38 17.39
CA ASP A 191 5.74 -19.47 18.17
C ASP A 191 7.01 -19.07 18.94
N HIS A 192 7.50 -17.87 18.77
CA HIS A 192 8.64 -17.33 19.55
C HIS A 192 8.13 -16.53 20.76
N LYS A 193 7.78 -17.25 21.83
CA LYS A 193 7.69 -16.70 23.19
C LYS A 193 8.94 -17.03 23.96
#